data_76e47b5688cc96d549af1c4cc8e39b14
#
_entry.id   76e47b5688cc96d549af1c4cc8e39b14
#
_cell.length_a   1.000
_cell.length_b   1.000
_cell.length_c   1.000
_cell.angle_alpha   90.00
_cell.angle_beta   90.00
_cell.angle_gamma   90.00
#
_symmetry.space_group_name_H-M   'P 1'
#
loop_
_entity.id
_entity.type
_entity.pdbx_description
1 polymer ?
#
loop_
_entity_poly.entity_id
_entity_poly.type
_entity_poly.pdbx_seq_one_letter_code
_entity_poly.pdbx_strand_id
1 'polypeptide(L)'
;MFAIRYRHNITNLLYRDLCEQFQDELTILTSFTLQKRVLKLAGWKPECHDRCVNSCIAFTSAFRRLQSCPCCNEPRYNESGKASPYYTIPLIPQLTSLYAGSGATRNAMNHTAQMLDSFDPSKIRDIHDASVVQELLGKRVVVNGQKMRHMFFGDKRDIPLGMMTDGFQCFKRARRGKSSAWPVILINYGRPVTERMRIESIIPYALIPGPNQPKDFNSFLFPLKIELDTLASGIQAYDSIPNELFMLHAYLVVAIGDMQAVKHFACMKGPSAMRPCRVCMIKGIWCRDRRKYYVPLRPPDKDPPPHRRGYDPKSLPLRTETQILAQIQQLRDEPRVTYRDRLATEFGVNGESVLNSMPGFSRIMGYPHEYMHLLFENIVPMLICLWKGDYRDIDNSEQPYVISNENWETIGRLTEESNRSIPASFSRLIPNIDTDCNLFTAEAYAFWYMHMAPTLLQGRFKEARYYKHAMCLVKIIEKCIQFEITHEEIDILEYNIQIWVQKFEK
;
A
#
# COMPACT_ATOMS: atom_id res chain seq x y z
N MET A 1 32.03 -8.76 3.77
CA MET A 1 31.67 -9.23 2.41
C MET A 1 30.15 -9.32 2.20
N PHE A 2 29.36 -9.96 3.07
CA PHE A 2 27.89 -10.04 2.88
C PHE A 2 27.22 -8.67 2.77
N ALA A 3 27.44 -7.78 3.75
CA ALA A 3 26.88 -6.45 3.74
C ALA A 3 27.34 -5.60 2.54
N ILE A 4 28.61 -5.70 2.15
CA ILE A 4 29.16 -5.01 0.97
C ILE A 4 28.46 -5.48 -0.30
N ARG A 5 28.31 -6.81 -0.46
CA ARG A 5 27.65 -7.40 -1.62
C ARG A 5 26.22 -6.87 -1.82
N TYR A 6 25.42 -6.85 -0.76
CA TYR A 6 24.02 -6.43 -0.83
C TYR A 6 23.88 -4.91 -0.88
N ARG A 7 24.71 -4.17 -0.15
CA ARG A 7 24.67 -2.68 -0.17
C ARG A 7 25.00 -2.11 -1.54
N HIS A 8 25.93 -2.76 -2.26
CA HIS A 8 26.40 -2.30 -3.57
C HIS A 8 25.88 -3.13 -4.74
N ASN A 9 24.85 -3.95 -4.52
CA ASN A 9 24.22 -4.79 -5.56
C ASN A 9 25.22 -5.60 -6.39
N ILE A 10 26.26 -6.17 -5.76
CA ILE A 10 27.30 -6.95 -6.43
C ILE A 10 26.64 -8.21 -7.01
N THR A 11 26.70 -8.36 -8.34
CA THR A 11 26.14 -9.51 -9.05
C THR A 11 26.82 -10.81 -8.66
N ASN A 12 26.17 -11.95 -8.90
CA ASN A 12 26.76 -13.26 -8.64
C ASN A 12 28.05 -13.49 -9.45
N LEU A 13 28.08 -12.96 -10.67
CA LEU A 13 29.25 -13.05 -11.54
C LEU A 13 30.42 -12.25 -10.96
N LEU A 14 30.22 -10.96 -10.70
CA LEU A 14 31.26 -10.09 -10.12
C LEU A 14 31.74 -10.62 -8.76
N TYR A 15 30.80 -11.15 -7.93
CA TYR A 15 31.17 -11.73 -6.64
C TYR A 15 32.07 -12.98 -6.79
N ARG A 16 31.80 -13.83 -7.78
CA ARG A 16 32.64 -14.97 -8.12
C ARG A 16 34.02 -14.52 -8.60
N ASP A 17 34.06 -13.53 -9.51
CA ASP A 17 35.31 -12.98 -10.04
C ASP A 17 36.17 -12.37 -8.90
N LEU A 18 35.54 -11.69 -7.93
CA LEU A 18 36.25 -11.21 -6.73
C LEU A 18 36.78 -12.36 -5.86
N CYS A 19 36.02 -13.46 -5.71
CA CYS A 19 36.51 -14.64 -4.98
C CYS A 19 37.70 -15.28 -5.65
N GLU A 20 37.71 -15.36 -6.99
CA GLU A 20 38.78 -15.93 -7.78
C GLU A 20 40.03 -15.02 -7.81
N GLN A 21 39.84 -13.72 -7.98
CA GLN A 21 40.93 -12.74 -8.10
C GLN A 21 41.74 -12.59 -6.79
N PHE A 22 41.05 -12.63 -5.66
CA PHE A 22 41.67 -12.38 -4.34
C PHE A 22 41.84 -13.65 -3.50
N GLN A 23 41.79 -14.86 -4.11
CA GLN A 23 41.87 -16.14 -3.39
C GLN A 23 43.15 -16.31 -2.58
N ASP A 24 44.26 -15.75 -3.05
CA ASP A 24 45.57 -15.90 -2.40
C ASP A 24 45.80 -14.86 -1.30
N GLU A 25 45.08 -13.74 -1.33
CA GLU A 25 45.21 -12.63 -0.38
C GLU A 25 44.12 -12.61 0.69
N LEU A 26 42.93 -13.05 0.34
CA LEU A 26 41.74 -12.97 1.20
C LEU A 26 40.93 -14.26 1.14
N THR A 27 40.59 -14.79 2.29
CA THR A 27 39.60 -15.88 2.38
C THR A 27 38.20 -15.36 2.16
N ILE A 28 37.79 -15.22 0.90
CA ILE A 28 36.42 -14.83 0.54
C ILE A 28 35.58 -16.11 0.38
N LEU A 29 34.51 -16.19 1.18
CA LEU A 29 33.61 -17.35 1.12
C LEU A 29 32.82 -17.36 -0.20
N THR A 30 32.60 -18.53 -0.79
CA THR A 30 31.68 -18.64 -1.93
C THR A 30 30.31 -18.14 -1.57
N SER A 31 29.56 -17.68 -2.56
CA SER A 31 28.17 -17.17 -2.35
C SER A 31 27.31 -18.14 -1.54
N PHE A 32 27.38 -19.43 -1.84
CA PHE A 32 26.64 -20.48 -1.15
C PHE A 32 27.05 -20.61 0.32
N THR A 33 28.36 -20.67 0.58
CA THR A 33 28.88 -20.80 1.95
C THR A 33 28.58 -19.55 2.78
N LEU A 34 28.68 -18.37 2.16
CA LEU A 34 28.36 -17.09 2.78
C LEU A 34 26.87 -17.05 3.19
N GLN A 35 25.96 -17.41 2.27
CA GLN A 35 24.52 -17.45 2.57
C GLN A 35 24.21 -18.47 3.68
N LYS A 36 24.79 -19.66 3.64
CA LYS A 36 24.62 -20.68 4.73
C LYS A 36 25.06 -20.15 6.09
N ARG A 37 26.20 -19.44 6.14
CA ARG A 37 26.70 -18.88 7.41
C ARG A 37 25.78 -17.76 7.91
N VAL A 38 25.32 -16.88 7.02
CA VAL A 38 24.37 -15.80 7.39
C VAL A 38 23.08 -16.39 7.92
N LEU A 39 22.47 -17.38 7.25
CA LEU A 39 21.25 -18.05 7.73
C LEU A 39 21.46 -18.73 9.09
N LYS A 40 22.65 -19.33 9.30
CA LYS A 40 22.99 -19.92 10.61
C LYS A 40 23.12 -18.87 11.70
N LEU A 41 23.73 -17.72 11.40
CA LEU A 41 23.87 -16.60 12.34
C LEU A 41 22.53 -15.90 12.62
N ALA A 42 21.66 -15.82 11.62
CA ALA A 42 20.32 -15.26 11.79
C ALA A 42 19.44 -16.11 12.74
N GLY A 43 19.73 -17.39 12.90
CA GLY A 43 19.00 -18.27 13.81
C GLY A 43 17.61 -18.68 13.32
N TRP A 44 17.18 -18.26 12.12
CA TRP A 44 15.90 -18.60 11.52
C TRP A 44 16.05 -18.99 10.04
N LYS A 45 15.02 -19.61 9.49
CA LYS A 45 14.96 -20.02 8.08
C LYS A 45 13.63 -19.60 7.49
N PRO A 46 13.59 -19.27 6.18
CA PRO A 46 12.32 -19.11 5.47
C PRO A 46 11.47 -20.37 5.60
N GLU A 47 10.17 -20.17 5.83
CA GLU A 47 9.19 -21.27 5.85
C GLU A 47 8.65 -21.49 4.44
N CYS A 48 8.53 -22.76 4.05
CA CYS A 48 8.04 -23.15 2.74
C CYS A 48 6.58 -23.57 2.85
N HIS A 49 5.74 -22.99 2.01
CA HIS A 49 4.32 -23.31 1.91
C HIS A 49 3.97 -23.71 0.48
N ASP A 50 3.07 -24.68 0.34
CA ASP A 50 2.57 -25.10 -0.97
C ASP A 50 1.57 -24.07 -1.53
N ARG A 51 1.65 -23.80 -2.82
CA ARG A 51 0.71 -22.96 -3.56
C ARG A 51 0.25 -23.63 -4.86
N CYS A 52 -0.86 -23.18 -5.38
CA CYS A 52 -1.28 -23.50 -6.74
C CYS A 52 -0.23 -23.00 -7.75
N VAL A 53 0.07 -23.81 -8.77
CA VAL A 53 1.04 -23.47 -9.83
C VAL A 53 0.67 -22.15 -10.52
N ASN A 54 -0.63 -21.87 -10.67
CA ASN A 54 -1.17 -20.63 -11.24
C ASN A 54 -1.33 -19.49 -10.20
N SER A 55 -0.82 -19.66 -8.97
CA SER A 55 -0.91 -18.71 -7.86
C SER A 55 -2.33 -18.32 -7.43
N CYS A 56 -3.34 -19.15 -7.72
CA CYS A 56 -4.71 -18.85 -7.31
C CYS A 56 -4.86 -18.81 -5.79
N ILE A 57 -4.29 -19.79 -5.09
CA ILE A 57 -4.36 -19.97 -3.63
C ILE A 57 -3.02 -20.49 -3.08
N ALA A 58 -2.81 -20.28 -1.78
CA ALA A 58 -1.90 -21.11 -0.99
C ALA A 58 -2.68 -22.25 -0.33
N PHE A 59 -2.05 -23.43 -0.18
CA PHE A 59 -2.66 -24.56 0.51
C PHE A 59 -2.51 -24.43 2.04
N THR A 60 -3.04 -23.34 2.56
CA THR A 60 -3.08 -23.00 4.00
C THR A 60 -4.53 -22.87 4.47
N SER A 61 -4.77 -22.66 5.75
CA SER A 61 -6.12 -22.45 6.31
C SER A 61 -7.13 -23.50 5.81
N ALA A 62 -8.25 -23.07 5.26
CA ALA A 62 -9.31 -23.93 4.73
C ALA A 62 -8.85 -24.85 3.57
N PHE A 63 -7.81 -24.43 2.84
CA PHE A 63 -7.28 -25.19 1.69
C PHE A 63 -6.19 -26.21 2.06
N ARG A 64 -5.79 -26.30 3.33
CA ARG A 64 -4.64 -27.11 3.79
C ARG A 64 -4.73 -28.58 3.37
N ARG A 65 -5.94 -29.15 3.34
CA ARG A 65 -6.15 -30.58 3.04
C ARG A 65 -6.46 -30.87 1.57
N LEU A 66 -6.61 -29.85 0.73
CA LEU A 66 -6.97 -30.02 -0.68
C LEU A 66 -5.79 -30.58 -1.47
N GLN A 67 -6.12 -31.45 -2.44
CA GLN A 67 -5.14 -32.03 -3.37
C GLN A 67 -5.13 -31.34 -4.73
N SER A 68 -6.13 -30.48 -5.00
CA SER A 68 -6.23 -29.65 -6.20
C SER A 68 -6.73 -28.26 -5.88
N CYS A 69 -6.45 -27.31 -6.76
CA CYS A 69 -6.88 -25.92 -6.61
C CYS A 69 -8.37 -25.77 -6.93
N PRO A 70 -9.22 -25.26 -6.04
CA PRO A 70 -10.65 -25.08 -6.33
C PRO A 70 -10.94 -23.97 -7.35
N CYS A 71 -9.94 -23.16 -7.72
CA CYS A 71 -10.10 -22.04 -8.67
C CYS A 71 -9.75 -22.40 -10.11
N CYS A 72 -8.88 -23.39 -10.34
CA CYS A 72 -8.40 -23.76 -11.69
C CYS A 72 -8.25 -25.27 -11.88
N ASN A 73 -8.59 -26.08 -10.87
CA ASN A 73 -8.51 -27.55 -10.83
C ASN A 73 -7.09 -28.13 -11.01
N GLU A 74 -6.06 -27.32 -11.09
CA GLU A 74 -4.68 -27.78 -11.14
C GLU A 74 -4.31 -28.60 -9.90
N PRO A 75 -3.59 -29.73 -10.06
CA PRO A 75 -3.16 -30.54 -8.92
C PRO A 75 -2.17 -29.78 -8.05
N ARG A 76 -2.18 -30.07 -6.75
CA ARG A 76 -1.22 -29.51 -5.77
C ARG A 76 0.20 -29.96 -6.05
N TYR A 77 0.35 -31.22 -6.43
CA TYR A 77 1.64 -31.85 -6.70
C TYR A 77 1.80 -32.14 -8.18
N ASN A 78 2.99 -31.88 -8.72
CA ASN A 78 3.33 -32.26 -10.10
C ASN A 78 3.59 -33.77 -10.21
N GLU A 79 3.91 -34.25 -11.43
CA GLU A 79 4.20 -35.67 -11.72
C GLU A 79 5.36 -36.23 -10.87
N SER A 80 6.28 -35.39 -10.41
CA SER A 80 7.38 -35.75 -9.52
C SER A 80 7.03 -35.70 -8.02
N GLY A 81 5.75 -35.49 -7.68
CA GLY A 81 5.27 -35.39 -6.30
C GLY A 81 5.67 -34.11 -5.57
N LYS A 82 6.08 -33.05 -6.31
CA LYS A 82 6.51 -31.76 -5.72
C LYS A 82 5.45 -30.69 -5.90
N ALA A 83 5.15 -29.96 -4.83
CA ALA A 83 4.30 -28.77 -4.89
C ALA A 83 5.08 -27.54 -5.39
N SER A 84 4.37 -26.58 -5.95
CA SER A 84 4.93 -25.25 -6.23
C SER A 84 5.04 -24.46 -4.93
N PRO A 85 6.23 -23.97 -4.54
CA PRO A 85 6.41 -23.30 -3.27
C PRO A 85 6.15 -21.80 -3.32
N TYR A 86 5.80 -21.21 -2.18
CA TYR A 86 6.13 -19.82 -1.83
C TYR A 86 6.76 -19.81 -0.43
N TYR A 87 7.47 -18.73 -0.12
CA TYR A 87 8.23 -18.65 1.11
C TYR A 87 7.80 -17.46 1.95
N THR A 88 7.70 -17.68 3.27
CA THR A 88 7.56 -16.61 4.26
C THR A 88 8.85 -16.51 5.08
N ILE A 89 9.14 -15.31 5.54
CA ILE A 89 10.24 -15.02 6.46
C ILE A 89 9.60 -14.79 7.82
N PRO A 90 9.85 -15.65 8.83
CA PRO A 90 9.19 -15.54 10.13
C PRO A 90 9.33 -14.14 10.74
N LEU A 91 8.21 -13.54 11.16
CA LEU A 91 8.14 -12.18 11.70
C LEU A 91 8.68 -12.10 13.13
N ILE A 92 8.32 -13.09 13.97
CA ILE A 92 8.68 -13.11 15.38
C ILE A 92 10.18 -12.95 15.62
N PRO A 93 11.07 -13.77 15.01
CA PRO A 93 12.51 -13.62 15.21
C PRO A 93 13.06 -12.30 14.64
N GLN A 94 12.46 -11.75 13.60
CA GLN A 94 12.85 -10.44 13.09
C GLN A 94 12.59 -9.34 14.13
N LEU A 95 11.41 -9.32 14.76
CA LEU A 95 11.06 -8.33 15.77
C LEU A 95 11.86 -8.50 17.07
N THR A 96 12.00 -9.71 17.57
CA THR A 96 12.78 -9.99 18.79
C THR A 96 14.25 -9.60 18.64
N SER A 97 14.84 -9.80 17.45
CA SER A 97 16.22 -9.41 17.19
C SER A 97 16.46 -7.89 17.26
N LEU A 98 15.45 -7.08 17.03
CA LEU A 98 15.55 -5.61 17.12
C LEU A 98 15.77 -5.15 18.57
N TYR A 99 15.16 -5.82 19.54
CA TYR A 99 15.36 -5.54 20.97
C TYR A 99 16.63 -6.17 21.54
N ALA A 100 17.00 -7.35 21.06
CA ALA A 100 18.23 -8.02 21.44
C ALA A 100 19.49 -7.45 20.75
N GLY A 101 19.32 -6.56 19.79
CA GLY A 101 20.39 -6.02 18.96
C GLY A 101 21.33 -5.05 19.67
N SER A 102 22.22 -4.43 18.89
CA SER A 102 23.14 -3.38 19.40
C SER A 102 22.37 -2.18 19.96
N GLY A 103 23.03 -1.39 20.82
CA GLY A 103 22.42 -0.20 21.42
C GLY A 103 21.79 0.76 20.40
N ALA A 104 22.42 0.97 19.25
CA ALA A 104 21.85 1.80 18.18
C ALA A 104 20.56 1.22 17.60
N THR A 105 20.54 -0.09 17.31
CA THR A 105 19.33 -0.79 16.79
C THR A 105 18.21 -0.76 17.82
N ARG A 106 18.55 -1.04 19.10
CA ARG A 106 17.58 -1.04 20.20
C ARG A 106 17.03 0.36 20.48
N ASN A 107 17.87 1.40 20.44
CA ASN A 107 17.43 2.79 20.66
C ASN A 107 16.45 3.26 19.58
N ALA A 108 16.61 2.81 18.36
CA ALA A 108 15.67 3.10 17.28
C ALA A 108 14.26 2.54 17.53
N MET A 109 14.10 1.58 18.47
CA MET A 109 12.81 1.00 18.87
C MET A 109 12.08 1.80 19.96
N ASN A 110 12.60 2.93 20.39
CA ASN A 110 11.98 3.75 21.45
C ASN A 110 10.92 4.75 20.92
N HIS A 111 10.65 4.74 19.62
CA HIS A 111 9.76 5.74 19.02
C HIS A 111 8.32 5.64 19.55
N THR A 112 7.77 4.42 19.72
CA THR A 112 6.44 4.25 20.33
C THR A 112 6.37 4.88 21.70
N ALA A 113 7.37 4.65 22.56
CA ALA A 113 7.45 5.26 23.90
C ALA A 113 7.47 6.79 23.80
N GLN A 114 8.32 7.35 22.95
CA GLN A 114 8.45 8.79 22.76
C GLN A 114 7.13 9.43 22.30
N MET A 115 6.44 8.81 21.34
CA MET A 115 5.17 9.32 20.82
C MET A 115 4.05 9.28 21.85
N LEU A 116 3.93 8.18 22.60
CA LEU A 116 2.92 8.05 23.64
C LEU A 116 3.17 9.01 24.83
N ASP A 117 4.44 9.20 25.23
CA ASP A 117 4.81 10.11 26.32
C ASP A 117 4.64 11.59 25.95
N SER A 118 4.78 11.93 24.67
CA SER A 118 4.66 13.29 24.14
C SER A 118 3.34 13.52 23.41
N PHE A 119 2.31 12.73 23.68
CA PHE A 119 1.01 12.86 23.01
C PHE A 119 0.44 14.27 23.18
N ASP A 120 0.06 14.88 22.07
CA ASP A 120 -0.58 16.18 22.00
C ASP A 120 -1.92 16.04 21.23
N PRO A 121 -3.06 16.18 21.91
CA PRO A 121 -4.37 15.99 21.27
C PRO A 121 -4.73 17.07 20.25
N SER A 122 -3.93 18.14 20.11
CA SER A 122 -4.19 19.21 19.14
C SER A 122 -3.65 18.91 17.76
N LYS A 123 -2.81 17.88 17.58
CA LYS A 123 -2.07 17.61 16.35
C LYS A 123 -1.81 16.13 16.11
N ILE A 124 -1.55 15.81 14.84
CA ILE A 124 -1.15 14.48 14.37
C ILE A 124 0.24 14.58 13.78
N ARG A 125 1.19 13.77 14.30
CA ARG A 125 2.60 13.73 13.89
C ARG A 125 2.97 12.37 13.29
N ASP A 126 2.30 11.32 13.74
CA ASP A 126 2.56 9.94 13.30
C ASP A 126 1.32 9.06 13.49
N ILE A 127 1.42 7.79 13.08
CA ILE A 127 0.37 6.78 13.27
C ILE A 127 -0.08 6.66 14.73
N HIS A 128 0.82 6.91 15.68
CA HIS A 128 0.54 6.85 17.11
C HIS A 128 -0.52 7.88 17.54
N ASP A 129 -0.57 9.04 16.89
CA ASP A 129 -1.55 10.10 17.15
C ASP A 129 -2.86 9.88 16.35
N ALA A 130 -2.85 8.98 15.37
CA ALA A 130 -4.02 8.70 14.53
C ALA A 130 -5.10 7.90 15.29
N SER A 131 -6.39 8.12 14.92
CA SER A 131 -7.54 7.44 15.54
C SER A 131 -7.41 5.92 15.55
N VAL A 132 -6.80 5.34 14.52
CA VAL A 132 -6.59 3.88 14.41
C VAL A 132 -5.75 3.29 15.56
N VAL A 133 -4.87 4.08 16.16
CA VAL A 133 -4.10 3.68 17.35
C VAL A 133 -4.74 4.22 18.62
N GLN A 134 -5.15 5.49 18.63
CA GLN A 134 -5.73 6.14 19.81
C GLN A 134 -7.00 5.43 20.31
N GLU A 135 -7.84 4.92 19.42
CA GLU A 135 -9.03 4.14 19.78
C GLU A 135 -8.71 2.77 20.41
N LEU A 136 -7.51 2.26 20.24
CA LEU A 136 -7.08 0.99 20.85
C LEU A 136 -6.56 1.18 22.27
N LEU A 137 -6.04 2.36 22.60
CA LEU A 137 -5.52 2.67 23.94
C LEU A 137 -6.62 2.45 24.97
N GLY A 138 -6.27 1.81 26.08
CA GLY A 138 -7.20 1.47 27.16
C GLY A 138 -8.17 0.30 26.86
N LYS A 139 -8.13 -0.29 25.65
CA LYS A 139 -8.90 -1.49 25.34
C LYS A 139 -8.08 -2.76 25.63
N ARG A 140 -8.73 -3.80 26.13
CA ARG A 140 -8.09 -5.10 26.29
C ARG A 140 -7.94 -5.80 24.94
N VAL A 141 -6.82 -6.44 24.75
CA VAL A 141 -6.55 -7.26 23.57
C VAL A 141 -7.47 -8.48 23.56
N VAL A 142 -8.00 -8.79 22.36
CA VAL A 142 -8.83 -9.99 22.13
C VAL A 142 -8.18 -10.76 20.99
N VAL A 143 -7.79 -12.03 21.25
CA VAL A 143 -7.20 -12.92 20.26
C VAL A 143 -8.11 -14.12 20.07
N ASN A 144 -8.58 -14.35 18.85
CA ASN A 144 -9.49 -15.45 18.50
C ASN A 144 -10.70 -15.60 19.47
N GLY A 145 -11.27 -14.46 19.91
CA GLY A 145 -12.39 -14.40 20.85
C GLY A 145 -11.99 -14.49 22.33
N GLN A 146 -10.73 -14.78 22.64
CA GLN A 146 -10.25 -14.83 24.02
C GLN A 146 -9.73 -13.45 24.45
N LYS A 147 -10.25 -12.91 25.55
CA LYS A 147 -9.84 -11.64 26.13
C LYS A 147 -8.54 -11.82 26.94
N MET A 148 -7.50 -11.09 26.54
CA MET A 148 -6.19 -11.12 27.20
C MET A 148 -6.18 -10.27 28.48
N ARG A 149 -5.14 -10.44 29.32
CA ARG A 149 -4.98 -9.65 30.55
C ARG A 149 -4.44 -8.25 30.29
N HIS A 150 -3.67 -8.06 29.23
CA HIS A 150 -3.03 -6.79 28.85
C HIS A 150 -3.92 -5.94 27.94
N MET A 151 -3.57 -4.66 27.84
CA MET A 151 -4.17 -3.66 26.97
C MET A 151 -3.33 -3.50 25.70
N PHE A 152 -3.94 -2.99 24.62
CA PHE A 152 -3.15 -2.55 23.46
C PHE A 152 -2.19 -1.45 23.87
N PHE A 153 -0.93 -1.58 23.44
CA PHE A 153 0.16 -0.64 23.73
C PHE A 153 0.32 -0.36 25.25
N GLY A 154 0.07 -1.39 26.06
CA GLY A 154 0.22 -1.33 27.51
C GLY A 154 1.68 -1.33 27.97
N ASP A 155 2.58 -1.91 27.20
CA ASP A 155 4.04 -1.73 27.31
C ASP A 155 4.49 -0.76 26.20
N LYS A 156 5.35 0.19 26.55
CA LYS A 156 5.90 1.19 25.61
C LYS A 156 6.78 0.58 24.52
N ARG A 157 7.12 -0.72 24.64
CA ARG A 157 7.85 -1.52 23.67
C ARG A 157 6.91 -2.23 22.68
N ASP A 158 5.60 -2.14 22.85
CA ASP A 158 4.64 -2.71 21.91
C ASP A 158 4.77 -2.06 20.54
N ILE A 159 4.68 -2.85 19.47
CA ILE A 159 5.00 -2.43 18.11
C ILE A 159 3.72 -2.26 17.28
N PRO A 160 3.38 -1.05 16.83
CA PRO A 160 2.42 -0.89 15.75
C PRO A 160 3.09 -1.24 14.41
N LEU A 161 2.42 -2.07 13.61
CA LEU A 161 2.88 -2.52 12.30
C LEU A 161 1.96 -2.03 11.19
N GLY A 162 2.54 -1.70 10.05
CA GLY A 162 1.84 -1.55 8.78
C GLY A 162 2.21 -2.67 7.83
N MET A 163 1.28 -3.12 6.99
CA MET A 163 1.54 -4.05 5.88
C MET A 163 1.49 -3.28 4.57
N MET A 164 2.42 -3.57 3.65
CA MET A 164 2.36 -3.09 2.28
C MET A 164 2.49 -4.25 1.30
N THR A 165 1.73 -4.18 0.21
CA THR A 165 1.84 -5.13 -0.90
C THR A 165 1.43 -4.46 -2.20
N ASP A 166 2.17 -4.76 -3.26
CA ASP A 166 1.87 -4.36 -4.62
C ASP A 166 2.39 -5.42 -5.60
N GLY A 167 1.73 -5.55 -6.75
CA GLY A 167 2.13 -6.50 -7.77
C GLY A 167 3.08 -5.90 -8.79
N PHE A 168 4.24 -6.47 -8.98
CA PHE A 168 5.20 -6.01 -9.98
C PHE A 168 5.68 -7.11 -10.93
N GLN A 169 6.23 -6.70 -12.08
CA GLN A 169 6.86 -7.61 -13.04
C GLN A 169 8.34 -7.74 -12.73
N CYS A 170 8.79 -8.96 -12.38
CA CYS A 170 10.20 -9.23 -12.04
C CYS A 170 11.14 -9.02 -13.24
N PHE A 171 10.68 -9.30 -14.46
CA PHE A 171 11.47 -9.19 -15.69
C PHE A 171 10.70 -8.46 -16.78
N LYS A 172 11.30 -7.43 -17.37
CA LYS A 172 10.69 -6.64 -18.46
C LYS A 172 10.41 -7.47 -19.74
N ARG A 173 11.19 -8.54 -19.99
CA ARG A 173 11.04 -9.46 -21.11
C ARG A 173 11.02 -10.89 -20.62
N ALA A 174 9.85 -11.43 -20.37
CA ALA A 174 9.70 -12.84 -20.09
C ALA A 174 9.54 -13.60 -21.41
N ARG A 175 10.50 -14.48 -21.74
CA ARG A 175 10.41 -15.35 -22.93
C ARG A 175 9.27 -16.37 -22.84
N ARG A 176 8.76 -16.67 -21.65
CA ARG A 176 7.72 -17.68 -21.39
C ARG A 176 6.69 -17.18 -20.36
N GLY A 177 5.90 -16.17 -20.74
CA GLY A 177 4.77 -15.72 -19.94
C GLY A 177 5.07 -14.57 -18.96
N LYS A 178 4.12 -14.32 -18.06
CA LYS A 178 4.18 -13.24 -17.07
C LYS A 178 5.10 -13.61 -15.92
N SER A 179 5.98 -12.69 -15.52
CA SER A 179 6.92 -12.85 -14.39
C SER A 179 6.50 -12.00 -13.19
N SER A 180 5.21 -11.98 -12.88
CA SER A 180 4.70 -11.17 -11.77
C SER A 180 5.09 -11.75 -10.41
N ALA A 181 5.23 -10.87 -9.43
CA ALA A 181 5.40 -11.22 -8.03
C ALA A 181 4.67 -10.22 -7.14
N TRP A 182 4.27 -10.67 -5.95
CA TRP A 182 3.57 -9.88 -4.95
C TRP A 182 4.37 -9.97 -3.64
N PRO A 183 5.22 -9.00 -3.33
CA PRO A 183 5.88 -8.93 -2.04
C PRO A 183 4.87 -8.54 -0.97
N VAL A 184 5.00 -9.13 0.20
CA VAL A 184 4.35 -8.68 1.44
C VAL A 184 5.47 -8.19 2.34
N ILE A 185 5.44 -6.90 2.64
CA ILE A 185 6.42 -6.25 3.52
C ILE A 185 5.70 -5.62 4.71
N LEU A 186 6.39 -5.53 5.83
CA LEU A 186 5.89 -4.87 7.02
C LEU A 186 6.73 -3.64 7.34
N ILE A 187 6.05 -2.61 7.81
CA ILE A 187 6.65 -1.36 8.30
C ILE A 187 6.54 -1.37 9.82
N ASN A 188 7.64 -1.13 10.48
CA ASN A 188 7.71 -1.03 11.93
C ASN A 188 7.58 0.44 12.35
N TYR A 189 6.42 0.83 12.83
CA TYR A 189 6.15 2.18 13.34
C TYR A 189 6.77 2.44 14.72
N GLY A 190 7.27 1.41 15.40
CA GLY A 190 8.12 1.58 16.59
C GLY A 190 9.46 2.26 16.29
N ARG A 191 9.77 2.50 15.00
CA ARG A 191 10.94 3.25 14.53
C ARG A 191 10.56 4.65 14.05
N PRO A 192 11.49 5.64 14.14
CA PRO A 192 11.26 7.01 13.67
C PRO A 192 10.91 7.08 12.18
N VAL A 193 10.16 8.10 11.78
CA VAL A 193 9.79 8.37 10.36
C VAL A 193 11.01 8.39 9.45
N THR A 194 12.12 8.99 9.89
CA THR A 194 13.37 9.13 9.14
C THR A 194 14.10 7.80 8.88
N GLU A 195 13.73 6.74 9.60
CA GLU A 195 14.42 5.43 9.52
C GLU A 195 13.54 4.30 9.01
N ARG A 196 12.24 4.29 9.35
CA ARG A 196 11.35 3.13 9.11
C ARG A 196 11.20 2.73 7.64
N MET A 197 11.38 3.67 6.71
CA MET A 197 11.27 3.43 5.26
C MET A 197 12.61 3.14 4.58
N ARG A 198 13.71 3.12 5.33
CA ARG A 198 15.01 2.69 4.78
C ARG A 198 14.98 1.19 4.51
N ILE A 199 15.68 0.76 3.47
CA ILE A 199 15.69 -0.65 3.05
C ILE A 199 16.12 -1.60 4.17
N GLU A 200 16.98 -1.15 5.06
CA GLU A 200 17.47 -1.91 6.22
C GLU A 200 16.42 -2.03 7.34
N SER A 201 15.38 -1.18 7.32
CA SER A 201 14.33 -1.12 8.35
C SER A 201 13.05 -1.79 7.92
N ILE A 202 12.85 -1.96 6.61
CA ILE A 202 11.69 -2.67 6.06
C ILE A 202 11.79 -4.16 6.42
N ILE A 203 10.69 -4.73 6.90
CA ILE A 203 10.61 -6.14 7.29
C ILE A 203 10.02 -6.93 6.12
N PRO A 204 10.83 -7.70 5.37
CA PRO A 204 10.31 -8.59 4.35
C PRO A 204 9.58 -9.77 5.01
N TYR A 205 8.35 -10.04 4.60
CA TYR A 205 7.57 -11.16 5.13
C TYR A 205 7.41 -12.28 4.11
N ALA A 206 6.90 -11.98 2.91
CA ALA A 206 6.69 -12.99 1.88
C ALA A 206 6.92 -12.43 0.47
N LEU A 207 7.23 -13.33 -0.44
CA LEU A 207 7.16 -13.06 -1.88
C LEU A 207 6.25 -14.10 -2.52
N ILE A 208 5.07 -13.68 -2.97
CA ILE A 208 4.10 -14.55 -3.64
C ILE A 208 4.44 -14.56 -5.14
N PRO A 209 4.92 -15.68 -5.69
CA PRO A 209 5.30 -15.72 -7.11
C PRO A 209 4.07 -15.86 -8.00
N GLY A 210 4.12 -15.24 -9.19
CA GLY A 210 3.14 -15.43 -10.26
C GLY A 210 3.06 -16.88 -10.80
N PRO A 211 2.50 -17.10 -11.97
CA PRO A 211 2.36 -16.17 -13.11
C PRO A 211 1.17 -15.20 -13.01
N ASN A 212 0.14 -15.57 -12.27
CA ASN A 212 -1.07 -14.77 -12.16
C ASN A 212 -1.17 -14.10 -10.80
N GLN A 213 -2.05 -13.13 -10.71
CA GLN A 213 -2.45 -12.51 -9.47
C GLN A 213 -3.18 -13.52 -8.57
N PRO A 214 -2.94 -13.54 -7.25
CA PRO A 214 -3.69 -14.36 -6.31
C PRO A 214 -5.20 -14.13 -6.41
N LYS A 215 -5.96 -15.21 -6.49
CA LYS A 215 -7.43 -15.14 -6.44
C LYS A 215 -7.96 -15.11 -5.02
N ASP A 216 -7.31 -15.83 -4.12
CA ASP A 216 -7.55 -15.80 -2.68
C ASP A 216 -6.28 -15.33 -1.97
N PHE A 217 -6.22 -14.04 -1.67
CA PHE A 217 -5.07 -13.44 -0.98
C PHE A 217 -5.03 -13.84 0.50
N ASN A 218 -6.18 -14.15 1.10
CA ASN A 218 -6.29 -14.57 2.48
C ASN A 218 -5.45 -15.82 2.78
N SER A 219 -5.44 -16.79 1.86
CA SER A 219 -4.66 -18.01 2.03
C SER A 219 -3.16 -17.76 2.11
N PHE A 220 -2.64 -16.77 1.37
CA PHE A 220 -1.24 -16.38 1.42
C PHE A 220 -0.89 -15.58 2.69
N LEU A 221 -1.84 -14.82 3.24
CA LEU A 221 -1.64 -14.03 4.46
C LEU A 221 -1.95 -14.83 5.74
N PHE A 222 -2.50 -16.04 5.63
CA PHE A 222 -2.87 -16.83 6.81
C PHE A 222 -1.68 -17.15 7.73
N PRO A 223 -0.47 -17.48 7.25
CA PRO A 223 0.70 -17.64 8.12
C PRO A 223 1.02 -16.35 8.90
N LEU A 224 0.92 -15.15 8.27
CA LEU A 224 1.12 -13.88 8.96
C LEU A 224 0.10 -13.68 10.10
N LYS A 225 -1.17 -14.07 9.87
CA LYS A 225 -2.19 -14.03 10.92
C LYS A 225 -1.79 -14.85 12.14
N ILE A 226 -1.28 -16.05 11.95
CA ILE A 226 -0.87 -16.92 13.06
C ILE A 226 0.24 -16.26 13.90
N GLU A 227 1.25 -15.69 13.24
CA GLU A 227 2.33 -14.99 13.94
C GLU A 227 1.83 -13.73 14.66
N LEU A 228 0.94 -12.94 14.04
CA LEU A 228 0.35 -11.75 14.66
C LEU A 228 -0.58 -12.09 15.83
N ASP A 229 -1.32 -13.19 15.77
CA ASP A 229 -2.10 -13.67 16.91
C ASP A 229 -1.18 -14.06 18.09
N THR A 230 -0.05 -14.72 17.78
CA THR A 230 0.96 -15.08 18.77
C THR A 230 1.61 -13.84 19.39
N LEU A 231 1.99 -12.86 18.57
CA LEU A 231 2.53 -11.58 19.02
C LEU A 231 1.52 -10.78 19.83
N ALA A 232 0.26 -10.76 19.41
CA ALA A 232 -0.79 -10.09 20.16
C ALA A 232 -1.11 -10.78 21.51
N SER A 233 -0.86 -12.09 21.62
CA SER A 233 -0.93 -12.80 22.89
C SER A 233 0.26 -12.55 23.81
N GLY A 234 1.37 -12.10 23.26
CA GLY A 234 2.63 -11.81 23.92
C GLY A 234 3.64 -12.95 23.81
N ILE A 235 4.86 -12.59 23.48
CA ILE A 235 6.01 -13.50 23.45
C ILE A 235 7.11 -12.96 24.34
N GLN A 236 7.87 -13.86 24.97
CA GLN A 236 9.02 -13.47 25.74
C GLN A 236 10.16 -13.02 24.81
N ALA A 237 10.68 -11.82 25.03
CA ALA A 237 11.79 -11.24 24.29
C ALA A 237 12.83 -10.67 25.28
N TYR A 238 14.08 -10.54 24.81
CA TYR A 238 15.16 -9.96 25.58
C TYR A 238 15.42 -8.53 25.13
N ASP A 239 15.49 -7.59 26.08
CA ASP A 239 15.82 -6.19 25.85
C ASP A 239 17.28 -5.95 26.29
N SER A 240 18.13 -5.62 25.33
CA SER A 240 19.58 -5.52 25.55
C SER A 240 20.02 -4.27 26.34
N ILE A 241 19.18 -3.21 26.42
CA ILE A 241 19.53 -1.98 27.15
C ILE A 241 19.28 -2.16 28.66
N PRO A 242 18.02 -2.45 29.12
CA PRO A 242 17.79 -2.70 30.53
C PRO A 242 18.30 -4.09 30.96
N ASN A 243 18.75 -4.93 30.03
CA ASN A 243 19.26 -6.29 30.28
C ASN A 243 18.21 -7.18 30.97
N GLU A 244 16.98 -7.21 30.44
CA GLU A 244 15.86 -7.92 31.02
C GLU A 244 15.04 -8.68 29.99
N LEU A 245 14.26 -9.64 30.46
CA LEU A 245 13.21 -10.29 29.67
C LEU A 245 11.90 -9.51 29.85
N PHE A 246 11.17 -9.34 28.75
CA PHE A 246 9.86 -8.69 28.75
C PHE A 246 8.88 -9.41 27.81
N MET A 247 7.60 -9.06 27.91
CA MET A 247 6.57 -9.56 26.99
C MET A 247 6.43 -8.60 25.83
N LEU A 248 6.86 -9.03 24.66
CA LEU A 248 6.73 -8.26 23.41
C LEU A 248 5.36 -8.53 22.78
N HIS A 249 4.65 -7.45 22.43
CA HIS A 249 3.46 -7.49 21.61
C HIS A 249 3.65 -6.70 20.33
N ALA A 250 2.96 -7.10 19.27
CA ALA A 250 2.89 -6.34 18.02
C ALA A 250 1.52 -6.46 17.39
N TYR A 251 1.03 -5.36 16.82
CA TYR A 251 -0.32 -5.24 16.27
C TYR A 251 -0.27 -4.65 14.87
N LEU A 252 -0.92 -5.32 13.91
CA LEU A 252 -1.12 -4.74 12.59
C LEU A 252 -2.23 -3.69 12.69
N VAL A 253 -1.91 -2.43 12.42
CA VAL A 253 -2.87 -1.31 12.52
C VAL A 253 -3.33 -0.79 11.17
N VAL A 254 -2.50 -0.90 10.12
CA VAL A 254 -2.84 -0.49 8.75
C VAL A 254 -2.32 -1.48 7.72
N ALA A 255 -3.03 -1.59 6.58
CA ALA A 255 -2.61 -2.32 5.39
C ALA A 255 -2.75 -1.41 4.18
N ILE A 256 -1.64 -1.14 3.50
CA ILE A 256 -1.49 -0.12 2.46
C ILE A 256 -1.26 -0.79 1.11
N GLY A 257 -1.85 -0.25 0.08
CA GLY A 257 -1.66 -0.66 -1.31
C GLY A 257 -2.47 0.21 -2.25
N ASP A 258 -2.24 0.07 -3.55
CA ASP A 258 -3.09 0.67 -4.56
C ASP A 258 -4.52 0.11 -4.49
N MET A 259 -5.45 0.67 -5.23
CA MET A 259 -6.85 0.20 -5.20
C MET A 259 -7.01 -1.24 -5.70
N GLN A 260 -6.10 -1.75 -6.54
CA GLN A 260 -6.14 -3.13 -7.02
C GLN A 260 -5.61 -4.10 -5.95
N ALA A 261 -4.52 -3.76 -5.27
CA ALA A 261 -4.01 -4.55 -4.17
C ALA A 261 -5.01 -4.62 -3.00
N VAL A 262 -5.56 -3.47 -2.60
CA VAL A 262 -6.59 -3.39 -1.55
C VAL A 262 -7.82 -4.24 -1.90
N LYS A 263 -8.29 -4.22 -3.15
CA LYS A 263 -9.37 -5.11 -3.61
C LYS A 263 -9.12 -6.58 -3.22
N HIS A 264 -7.88 -7.05 -3.31
CA HIS A 264 -7.55 -8.44 -3.04
C HIS A 264 -7.42 -8.73 -1.54
N PHE A 265 -6.59 -7.99 -0.83
CA PHE A 265 -6.35 -8.28 0.59
C PHE A 265 -7.47 -7.77 1.51
N ALA A 266 -8.26 -6.76 1.11
CA ALA A 266 -9.46 -6.33 1.86
C ALA A 266 -10.75 -7.05 1.41
N CYS A 267 -10.68 -7.95 0.44
CA CYS A 267 -11.84 -8.68 -0.11
C CYS A 267 -12.96 -7.76 -0.62
N MET A 268 -12.61 -6.68 -1.33
CA MET A 268 -13.54 -5.73 -1.92
C MET A 268 -13.71 -5.93 -3.44
N LYS A 269 -14.72 -5.31 -4.04
CA LYS A 269 -15.00 -5.44 -5.49
C LYS A 269 -13.99 -4.68 -6.37
N GLY A 270 -13.38 -3.59 -5.89
CA GLY A 270 -12.39 -2.79 -6.61
C GLY A 270 -12.95 -1.58 -7.37
N PRO A 271 -12.08 -0.83 -8.07
CA PRO A 271 -12.35 0.54 -8.52
C PRO A 271 -13.45 0.67 -9.59
N SER A 272 -13.66 -0.36 -10.41
CA SER A 272 -14.69 -0.34 -11.45
C SER A 272 -16.03 -0.94 -11.00
N ALA A 273 -16.22 -1.18 -9.71
CA ALA A 273 -17.43 -1.76 -9.16
C ALA A 273 -18.54 -0.72 -8.97
N MET A 274 -19.77 -1.20 -8.78
CA MET A 274 -20.90 -0.34 -8.46
C MET A 274 -20.69 0.46 -7.15
N ARG A 275 -20.00 -0.12 -6.15
CA ARG A 275 -19.59 0.53 -4.90
C ARG A 275 -18.09 0.30 -4.65
N PRO A 276 -17.23 1.12 -5.25
CA PRO A 276 -15.79 0.87 -5.21
C PRO A 276 -15.10 1.36 -3.96
N CYS A 277 -15.72 2.30 -3.23
CA CYS A 277 -15.07 2.94 -2.08
C CYS A 277 -15.03 2.02 -0.86
N ARG A 278 -13.87 1.95 -0.21
CA ARG A 278 -13.68 1.20 1.03
C ARG A 278 -14.20 1.93 2.27
N VAL A 279 -14.35 3.27 2.18
CA VAL A 279 -14.75 4.12 3.31
C VAL A 279 -16.23 4.50 3.23
N CYS A 280 -16.79 4.64 2.03
CA CYS A 280 -18.18 5.07 1.87
C CYS A 280 -19.00 4.16 0.93
N MET A 281 -20.31 4.30 0.99
CA MET A 281 -21.30 3.52 0.23
C MET A 281 -21.78 4.25 -1.04
N ILE A 282 -20.95 5.18 -1.58
CA ILE A 282 -21.28 5.84 -2.85
C ILE A 282 -21.54 4.78 -3.93
N LYS A 283 -22.65 4.97 -4.66
CA LYS A 283 -23.05 4.09 -5.74
C LYS A 283 -22.69 4.72 -7.10
N GLY A 284 -21.92 4.02 -7.90
CA GLY A 284 -21.57 4.40 -9.26
C GLY A 284 -22.74 4.39 -10.23
N ILE A 285 -22.59 5.13 -11.33
CA ILE A 285 -23.49 5.13 -12.49
C ILE A 285 -22.87 4.21 -13.55
N TRP A 286 -23.68 3.30 -14.09
CA TRP A 286 -23.23 2.42 -15.17
C TRP A 286 -23.15 3.19 -16.49
N CYS A 287 -21.97 3.22 -17.09
CA CYS A 287 -21.77 3.74 -18.43
C CYS A 287 -21.82 2.57 -19.42
N ARG A 288 -22.83 2.56 -20.33
CA ARG A 288 -23.03 1.47 -21.30
C ARG A 288 -21.88 1.36 -22.30
N ASP A 289 -21.40 2.48 -22.84
CA ASP A 289 -20.38 2.54 -23.87
C ASP A 289 -19.02 2.01 -23.38
N ARG A 290 -18.70 2.25 -22.11
CA ARG A 290 -17.44 1.83 -21.48
C ARG A 290 -17.55 0.54 -20.68
N ARG A 291 -18.75 0.01 -20.47
CA ARG A 291 -19.05 -1.16 -19.62
C ARG A 291 -18.39 -1.08 -18.24
N LYS A 292 -18.46 0.12 -17.61
CA LYS A 292 -17.86 0.43 -16.31
C LYS A 292 -18.78 1.29 -15.48
N TYR A 293 -18.61 1.25 -14.17
CA TYR A 293 -19.20 2.20 -13.26
C TYR A 293 -18.27 3.40 -13.09
N TYR A 294 -18.86 4.60 -13.12
CA TYR A 294 -18.24 5.87 -12.73
C TYR A 294 -18.93 6.37 -11.48
N VAL A 295 -18.22 7.09 -10.63
CA VAL A 295 -18.73 7.52 -9.32
C VAL A 295 -18.69 9.07 -9.22
N PRO A 296 -19.45 9.81 -10.04
CA PRO A 296 -19.55 11.25 -9.89
C PRO A 296 -20.37 11.58 -8.64
N LEU A 297 -20.05 12.68 -7.96
CA LEU A 297 -20.89 13.23 -6.90
C LEU A 297 -22.17 13.81 -7.47
N ARG A 298 -22.09 14.42 -8.67
CA ARG A 298 -23.24 14.96 -9.41
C ARG A 298 -23.60 14.04 -10.58
N PRO A 299 -24.87 13.64 -10.73
CA PRO A 299 -25.33 12.91 -11.92
C PRO A 299 -25.15 13.77 -13.18
N PRO A 300 -24.89 13.17 -14.36
CA PRO A 300 -24.89 13.87 -15.62
C PRO A 300 -26.24 14.54 -15.89
N ASP A 301 -26.23 15.81 -16.37
CA ASP A 301 -27.47 16.57 -16.62
C ASP A 301 -28.29 15.99 -17.78
N LYS A 302 -27.63 15.38 -18.78
CA LYS A 302 -28.27 14.91 -20.02
C LYS A 302 -29.04 13.58 -19.89
N ASP A 303 -28.80 12.78 -18.87
CA ASP A 303 -29.49 11.52 -18.62
C ASP A 303 -29.41 11.14 -17.14
N PRO A 304 -30.01 11.94 -16.23
CA PRO A 304 -29.99 11.61 -14.83
C PRO A 304 -30.80 10.33 -14.61
N PRO A 305 -30.23 9.30 -13.95
CA PRO A 305 -30.99 8.13 -13.55
C PRO A 305 -32.21 8.58 -12.72
N PRO A 306 -33.43 8.10 -13.00
CA PRO A 306 -34.69 8.66 -12.49
C PRO A 306 -34.81 8.69 -10.95
N HIS A 307 -33.86 8.14 -10.21
CA HIS A 307 -33.90 8.04 -8.76
C HIS A 307 -32.61 8.48 -8.05
N ARG A 308 -31.68 9.18 -8.73
CA ARG A 308 -30.44 9.60 -8.12
C ARG A 308 -30.36 11.09 -7.87
N ARG A 309 -30.37 11.46 -6.59
CA ARG A 309 -29.88 12.76 -6.12
C ARG A 309 -28.33 12.71 -6.10
N GLY A 310 -27.67 13.84 -6.38
CA GLY A 310 -26.22 13.95 -6.17
C GLY A 310 -25.83 13.68 -4.72
N TYR A 311 -24.58 13.37 -4.52
CA TYR A 311 -24.03 13.26 -3.17
C TYR A 311 -23.51 14.61 -2.70
N ASP A 312 -23.82 14.97 -1.47
CA ASP A 312 -23.20 16.10 -0.79
C ASP A 312 -21.80 15.65 -0.32
N PRO A 313 -20.69 16.27 -0.78
CA PRO A 313 -19.35 15.92 -0.34
C PRO A 313 -19.14 16.11 1.16
N LYS A 314 -19.96 16.93 1.84
CA LYS A 314 -19.92 17.13 3.30
C LYS A 314 -20.63 16.03 4.07
N SER A 315 -21.47 15.22 3.41
CA SER A 315 -22.30 14.20 4.05
C SER A 315 -22.35 12.92 3.22
N LEU A 316 -21.17 12.33 2.96
CA LEU A 316 -21.08 11.07 2.25
C LEU A 316 -21.62 9.92 3.11
N PRO A 317 -22.29 8.91 2.50
CA PRO A 317 -22.78 7.75 3.24
C PRO A 317 -21.60 6.85 3.65
N LEU A 318 -21.02 7.08 4.82
CA LEU A 318 -19.89 6.32 5.32
C LEU A 318 -20.30 4.86 5.65
N ARG A 319 -19.36 3.93 5.47
CA ARG A 319 -19.51 2.55 5.94
C ARG A 319 -19.34 2.51 7.45
N THR A 320 -20.05 1.59 8.11
CA THR A 320 -19.84 1.31 9.54
C THR A 320 -19.37 -0.14 9.72
N GLU A 321 -18.62 -0.40 10.80
CA GLU A 321 -18.16 -1.76 11.16
C GLU A 321 -19.36 -2.73 11.26
N THR A 322 -20.45 -2.32 11.91
CA THR A 322 -21.67 -3.13 12.06
C THR A 322 -22.29 -3.47 10.70
N GLN A 323 -22.35 -2.48 9.79
CA GLN A 323 -22.90 -2.69 8.45
C GLN A 323 -22.06 -3.68 7.63
N ILE A 324 -20.73 -3.54 7.67
CA ILE A 324 -19.82 -4.45 6.95
C ILE A 324 -19.94 -5.87 7.50
N LEU A 325 -19.99 -6.04 8.82
CA LEU A 325 -20.17 -7.35 9.45
C LEU A 325 -21.48 -8.02 9.03
N ALA A 326 -22.59 -7.27 9.05
CA ALA A 326 -23.89 -7.79 8.60
C ALA A 326 -23.86 -8.19 7.12
N GLN A 327 -23.24 -7.39 6.26
CA GLN A 327 -23.09 -7.69 4.83
C GLN A 327 -22.23 -8.95 4.60
N ILE A 328 -21.12 -9.10 5.29
CA ILE A 328 -20.26 -10.29 5.23
C ILE A 328 -21.03 -11.53 5.68
N GLN A 329 -21.80 -11.41 6.76
CA GLN A 329 -22.62 -12.52 7.26
C GLN A 329 -23.68 -12.95 6.23
N GLN A 330 -24.37 -12.00 5.60
CA GLN A 330 -25.33 -12.31 4.53
C GLN A 330 -24.68 -13.02 3.33
N LEU A 331 -23.45 -12.61 2.95
CA LEU A 331 -22.69 -13.29 1.87
C LEU A 331 -22.30 -14.72 2.26
N ARG A 332 -21.97 -14.94 3.53
CA ARG A 332 -21.59 -16.26 4.05
C ARG A 332 -22.78 -17.22 4.11
N ASP A 333 -23.95 -16.70 4.51
CA ASP A 333 -25.18 -17.49 4.69
C ASP A 333 -25.92 -17.77 3.38
N GLU A 334 -25.61 -17.05 2.28
CA GLU A 334 -26.26 -17.27 0.99
C GLU A 334 -25.63 -18.46 0.23
N PRO A 335 -26.34 -19.59 0.08
CA PRO A 335 -25.81 -20.79 -0.56
C PRO A 335 -25.76 -20.67 -2.09
N ARG A 336 -26.65 -19.86 -2.71
CA ARG A 336 -26.74 -19.72 -4.17
C ARG A 336 -25.68 -18.77 -4.69
N VAL A 337 -24.72 -19.30 -5.45
CA VAL A 337 -23.58 -18.55 -5.97
C VAL A 337 -24.00 -17.27 -6.71
N THR A 338 -24.95 -17.37 -7.64
CA THR A 338 -25.43 -16.23 -8.45
C THR A 338 -26.03 -15.11 -7.58
N TYR A 339 -26.77 -15.48 -6.54
CA TYR A 339 -27.39 -14.50 -5.65
C TYR A 339 -26.37 -13.88 -4.72
N ARG A 340 -25.42 -14.68 -4.21
CA ARG A 340 -24.29 -14.18 -3.43
C ARG A 340 -23.44 -13.18 -4.23
N ASP A 341 -23.16 -13.45 -5.53
CA ASP A 341 -22.43 -12.53 -6.39
C ASP A 341 -23.19 -11.21 -6.63
N ARG A 342 -24.52 -11.28 -6.70
CA ARG A 342 -25.38 -10.10 -6.77
C ARG A 342 -25.28 -9.26 -5.48
N LEU A 343 -25.42 -9.89 -4.33
CA LEU A 343 -25.25 -9.23 -3.02
C LEU A 343 -23.85 -8.62 -2.87
N ALA A 344 -22.79 -9.38 -3.25
CA ALA A 344 -21.43 -8.88 -3.22
C ALA A 344 -21.25 -7.63 -4.09
N THR A 345 -21.90 -7.58 -5.25
CA THR A 345 -21.90 -6.42 -6.14
C THR A 345 -22.64 -5.24 -5.53
N GLU A 346 -23.78 -5.49 -4.88
CA GLU A 346 -24.55 -4.47 -4.19
C GLU A 346 -23.82 -3.89 -2.98
N PHE A 347 -23.13 -4.72 -2.21
CA PHE A 347 -22.39 -4.29 -1.02
C PHE A 347 -21.02 -3.70 -1.36
N GLY A 348 -20.44 -4.05 -2.52
CA GLY A 348 -19.07 -3.71 -2.89
C GLY A 348 -18.01 -4.54 -2.15
N VAL A 349 -18.41 -5.69 -1.55
CA VAL A 349 -17.59 -6.56 -0.71
C VAL A 349 -17.69 -7.99 -1.23
N ASN A 350 -16.57 -8.72 -1.33
CA ASN A 350 -16.54 -10.12 -1.78
C ASN A 350 -16.59 -11.15 -0.64
N GLY A 351 -16.30 -10.70 0.59
CA GLY A 351 -16.21 -11.56 1.76
C GLY A 351 -15.36 -10.93 2.84
N GLU A 352 -14.92 -11.74 3.80
CA GLU A 352 -14.10 -11.27 4.91
C GLU A 352 -12.61 -11.40 4.61
N SER A 353 -11.86 -10.33 4.86
CA SER A 353 -10.40 -10.35 4.84
C SER A 353 -9.87 -11.05 6.10
N VAL A 354 -8.80 -11.84 5.93
CA VAL A 354 -8.08 -12.40 7.06
C VAL A 354 -7.52 -11.32 7.99
N LEU A 355 -7.19 -10.13 7.45
CA LEU A 355 -6.71 -8.98 8.21
C LEU A 355 -7.75 -8.50 9.23
N ASN A 356 -9.02 -8.55 8.87
CA ASN A 356 -10.13 -8.14 9.74
C ASN A 356 -10.28 -9.00 11.00
N SER A 357 -9.67 -10.18 11.02
CA SER A 357 -9.66 -11.07 12.18
C SER A 357 -8.42 -10.89 13.08
N MET A 358 -7.50 -10.00 12.68
CA MET A 358 -6.31 -9.70 13.47
C MET A 358 -6.65 -8.75 14.63
N PRO A 359 -6.06 -8.95 15.81
CA PRO A 359 -6.34 -8.13 16.99
C PRO A 359 -6.05 -6.64 16.72
N GLY A 360 -7.04 -5.78 16.96
CA GLY A 360 -6.92 -4.33 16.81
C GLY A 360 -7.02 -3.78 15.38
N PHE A 361 -7.17 -4.62 14.35
CA PHE A 361 -7.28 -4.15 12.98
C PHE A 361 -8.70 -3.66 12.65
N SER A 362 -8.84 -2.40 12.24
CA SER A 362 -10.11 -1.81 11.82
C SER A 362 -10.47 -2.18 10.39
N ARG A 363 -11.70 -2.65 10.16
CA ARG A 363 -12.23 -3.00 8.82
C ARG A 363 -12.38 -1.81 7.88
N ILE A 364 -12.40 -0.61 8.41
CA ILE A 364 -12.56 0.64 7.64
C ILE A 364 -11.26 1.44 7.66
N MET A 365 -10.81 1.84 8.86
CA MET A 365 -9.66 2.71 9.03
C MET A 365 -8.32 1.98 8.81
N GLY A 366 -8.31 0.66 8.92
CA GLY A 366 -7.12 -0.16 8.66
C GLY A 366 -6.66 -0.18 7.18
N TYR A 367 -7.46 0.36 6.26
CA TYR A 367 -7.15 0.43 4.84
C TYR A 367 -7.05 1.89 4.35
N PRO A 368 -6.03 2.66 4.73
CA PRO A 368 -5.90 4.06 4.32
C PRO A 368 -5.70 4.19 2.81
N HIS A 369 -6.05 5.35 2.25
CA HIS A 369 -5.73 5.67 0.86
C HIS A 369 -4.21 5.87 0.71
N GLU A 370 -3.66 5.23 -0.31
CA GLU A 370 -2.25 5.37 -0.63
C GLU A 370 -2.05 6.64 -1.48
N TYR A 371 -1.19 7.49 -0.98
CA TYR A 371 -1.01 8.86 -1.46
C TYR A 371 -0.38 8.94 -2.85
N MET A 372 0.67 8.15 -3.11
CA MET A 372 1.42 8.17 -4.36
C MET A 372 0.55 7.75 -5.55
N HIS A 373 -0.14 6.60 -5.44
CA HIS A 373 -1.01 6.11 -6.51
C HIS A 373 -2.24 7.01 -6.69
N LEU A 374 -2.83 7.52 -5.58
CA LEU A 374 -4.00 8.37 -5.67
C LEU A 374 -3.69 9.65 -6.45
N LEU A 375 -2.63 10.34 -6.09
CA LEU A 375 -2.31 11.66 -6.62
C LEU A 375 -1.44 11.59 -7.88
N PHE A 376 -0.27 10.93 -7.80
CA PHE A 376 0.75 11.04 -8.82
C PHE A 376 0.71 9.96 -9.91
N GLU A 377 -0.03 8.89 -9.71
CA GLU A 377 -0.29 7.90 -10.76
C GLU A 377 -1.72 7.99 -11.34
N ASN A 378 -2.64 8.72 -10.68
CA ASN A 378 -4.01 8.85 -11.16
C ASN A 378 -4.44 10.31 -11.37
N ILE A 379 -4.53 11.16 -10.33
CA ILE A 379 -5.14 12.49 -10.44
C ILE A 379 -4.27 13.42 -11.30
N VAL A 380 -2.99 13.54 -11.02
CA VAL A 380 -2.10 14.46 -11.76
C VAL A 380 -1.95 14.07 -13.23
N PRO A 381 -1.66 12.81 -13.60
CA PRO A 381 -1.65 12.39 -15.00
C PRO A 381 -2.98 12.63 -15.73
N MET A 382 -4.11 12.37 -15.05
CA MET A 382 -5.44 12.64 -15.60
C MET A 382 -5.65 14.13 -15.90
N LEU A 383 -5.25 15.02 -14.98
CA LEU A 383 -5.36 16.47 -15.19
C LEU A 383 -4.49 16.93 -16.37
N ILE A 384 -3.27 16.42 -16.51
CA ILE A 384 -2.37 16.73 -17.62
C ILE A 384 -3.01 16.31 -18.95
N CYS A 385 -3.54 15.09 -19.06
CA CYS A 385 -4.25 14.64 -20.26
C CYS A 385 -5.47 15.51 -20.57
N LEU A 386 -6.25 15.92 -19.55
CA LEU A 386 -7.37 16.84 -19.74
C LEU A 386 -6.90 18.20 -20.28
N TRP A 387 -5.83 18.76 -19.73
CA TRP A 387 -5.28 20.05 -20.15
C TRP A 387 -4.62 20.02 -21.54
N LYS A 388 -4.19 18.82 -21.98
CA LYS A 388 -3.70 18.60 -23.35
C LYS A 388 -4.81 18.40 -24.38
N GLY A 389 -6.04 18.14 -23.95
CA GLY A 389 -7.15 17.84 -24.84
C GLY A 389 -7.15 16.41 -25.37
N ASP A 390 -6.38 15.50 -24.80
CA ASP A 390 -6.20 14.10 -25.26
C ASP A 390 -6.61 13.04 -24.23
N TYR A 391 -7.57 13.39 -23.35
CA TYR A 391 -8.00 12.47 -22.30
C TYR A 391 -8.75 11.26 -22.86
N ARG A 392 -8.03 10.14 -23.03
CA ARG A 392 -8.56 8.86 -23.54
C ARG A 392 -9.24 9.03 -24.90
N ASP A 393 -10.45 8.46 -25.07
CA ASP A 393 -11.23 8.60 -26.33
C ASP A 393 -12.32 9.69 -26.22
N ILE A 394 -12.11 10.70 -25.40
CA ILE A 394 -13.02 11.84 -25.25
C ILE A 394 -12.42 13.00 -26.02
N ASP A 395 -13.13 13.47 -27.03
CA ASP A 395 -12.77 14.74 -27.70
C ASP A 395 -13.13 15.90 -26.75
N ASN A 396 -12.12 16.46 -26.16
CA ASN A 396 -12.21 17.61 -25.26
C ASN A 396 -11.36 18.80 -25.73
N SER A 397 -10.87 18.79 -26.97
CA SER A 397 -9.96 19.80 -27.52
C SER A 397 -10.51 21.24 -27.48
N GLU A 398 -11.81 21.40 -27.63
CA GLU A 398 -12.50 22.70 -27.59
C GLU A 398 -12.82 23.20 -26.17
N GLN A 399 -12.53 22.41 -25.15
CA GLN A 399 -12.87 22.79 -23.77
C GLN A 399 -12.00 23.96 -23.28
N PRO A 400 -12.56 24.86 -22.45
CA PRO A 400 -11.85 26.07 -22.01
C PRO A 400 -10.67 25.81 -21.07
N TYR A 401 -10.56 24.62 -20.51
CA TYR A 401 -9.43 24.17 -19.68
C TYR A 401 -8.26 23.62 -20.51
N VAL A 402 -8.42 23.49 -21.83
CA VAL A 402 -7.35 22.97 -22.70
C VAL A 402 -6.33 24.08 -22.98
N ILE A 403 -5.08 23.76 -22.79
CA ILE A 403 -3.92 24.60 -23.08
C ILE A 403 -3.51 24.35 -24.53
N SER A 404 -3.16 25.40 -25.28
CA SER A 404 -2.75 25.27 -26.69
C SER A 404 -1.47 24.43 -26.85
N ASN A 405 -1.36 23.74 -27.99
CA ASN A 405 -0.19 22.91 -28.31
C ASN A 405 1.13 23.69 -28.20
N GLU A 406 1.16 24.94 -28.73
CA GLU A 406 2.31 25.83 -28.62
C GLU A 406 2.75 26.08 -27.16
N ASN A 407 1.78 26.25 -26.27
CA ASN A 407 2.04 26.39 -24.85
C ASN A 407 2.57 25.08 -24.24
N TRP A 408 2.04 23.92 -24.66
CA TRP A 408 2.54 22.61 -24.19
C TRP A 408 3.95 22.33 -24.67
N GLU A 409 4.30 22.59 -25.92
CA GLU A 409 5.66 22.53 -26.44
C GLU A 409 6.61 23.39 -25.60
N THR A 410 6.18 24.61 -25.27
CA THR A 410 6.96 25.52 -24.41
C THR A 410 7.12 24.95 -23.00
N ILE A 411 6.05 24.44 -22.37
CA ILE A 411 6.09 23.82 -21.05
C ILE A 411 7.03 22.59 -21.07
N GLY A 412 6.91 21.73 -22.08
CA GLY A 412 7.74 20.55 -22.24
C GLY A 412 9.23 20.89 -22.36
N ARG A 413 9.59 21.84 -23.21
CA ARG A 413 10.96 22.31 -23.38
C ARG A 413 11.52 22.91 -22.09
N LEU A 414 10.78 23.77 -21.41
CA LEU A 414 11.21 24.37 -20.14
C LEU A 414 11.34 23.31 -19.02
N THR A 415 10.49 22.28 -19.01
CA THR A 415 10.61 21.13 -18.09
C THR A 415 11.95 20.42 -18.29
N GLU A 416 12.30 20.11 -19.52
CA GLU A 416 13.56 19.42 -19.85
C GLU A 416 14.81 20.29 -19.57
N GLU A 417 14.77 21.56 -19.97
CA GLU A 417 15.86 22.52 -19.75
C GLU A 417 16.16 22.73 -18.26
N SER A 418 15.15 22.64 -17.40
CA SER A 418 15.30 22.82 -15.94
C SER A 418 16.24 21.81 -15.29
N ASN A 419 16.43 20.62 -15.89
CA ASN A 419 17.36 19.60 -15.41
C ASN A 419 18.80 20.11 -15.27
N ARG A 420 19.16 21.20 -15.98
CA ARG A 420 20.50 21.81 -15.89
C ARG A 420 20.74 22.53 -14.56
N SER A 421 19.67 22.96 -13.89
CA SER A 421 19.73 23.75 -12.65
C SER A 421 19.20 23.01 -11.42
N ILE A 422 18.47 21.89 -11.60
CA ILE A 422 17.94 21.10 -10.49
C ILE A 422 19.03 20.17 -9.94
N PRO A 423 19.42 20.31 -8.65
CA PRO A 423 20.39 19.40 -8.05
C PRO A 423 19.85 17.95 -8.02
N ALA A 424 20.73 16.98 -8.30
CA ALA A 424 20.38 15.55 -8.31
C ALA A 424 19.85 15.01 -6.97
N SER A 425 20.05 15.73 -5.86
CA SER A 425 19.50 15.41 -4.56
C SER A 425 18.00 15.72 -4.43
N PHE A 426 17.44 16.55 -5.31
CA PHE A 426 16.01 16.91 -5.30
C PHE A 426 15.19 16.02 -6.21
N SER A 427 15.69 15.66 -7.37
CA SER A 427 14.98 14.81 -8.32
C SER A 427 15.96 14.13 -9.29
N ARG A 428 15.52 13.02 -9.86
CA ARG A 428 16.13 12.44 -11.05
C ARG A 428 15.87 13.34 -12.25
N LEU A 429 16.50 13.04 -13.39
CA LEU A 429 16.19 13.71 -14.65
C LEU A 429 14.69 13.60 -14.96
N ILE A 430 14.06 14.77 -15.20
CA ILE A 430 12.64 14.87 -15.52
C ILE A 430 12.51 14.90 -17.05
N PRO A 431 11.80 13.94 -17.65
CA PRO A 431 11.57 13.93 -19.09
C PRO A 431 10.78 15.14 -19.56
N ASN A 432 10.69 15.35 -20.86
CA ASN A 432 9.82 16.35 -21.44
C ASN A 432 8.35 15.96 -21.16
N ILE A 433 7.60 16.79 -20.41
CA ILE A 433 6.21 16.49 -20.00
C ILE A 433 5.25 16.45 -21.18
N ASP A 434 5.59 17.11 -22.29
CA ASP A 434 4.74 17.10 -23.48
C ASP A 434 4.94 15.85 -24.33
N THR A 435 6.18 15.50 -24.68
CA THR A 435 6.48 14.40 -25.61
C THR A 435 6.72 13.06 -24.91
N ASP A 436 7.21 13.06 -23.68
CA ASP A 436 7.72 11.89 -22.97
C ASP A 436 6.98 11.62 -21.64
N CYS A 437 5.72 12.04 -21.52
CA CYS A 437 4.92 11.84 -20.30
C CYS A 437 4.75 10.35 -19.91
N ASN A 438 4.89 9.42 -20.85
CA ASN A 438 4.90 7.98 -20.63
C ASN A 438 6.15 7.46 -19.88
N LEU A 439 7.22 8.27 -19.80
CA LEU A 439 8.42 7.98 -19.03
C LEU A 439 8.38 8.55 -17.60
N PHE A 440 7.36 9.35 -17.30
CA PHE A 440 7.20 9.91 -15.95
C PHE A 440 6.90 8.82 -14.93
N THR A 441 7.64 8.86 -13.85
CA THR A 441 7.35 8.10 -12.63
C THR A 441 6.46 8.93 -11.70
N ALA A 442 5.86 8.31 -10.68
CA ALA A 442 5.14 9.03 -9.64
C ALA A 442 5.99 10.12 -8.99
N GLU A 443 7.29 9.87 -8.75
CA GLU A 443 8.26 10.85 -8.25
C GLU A 443 8.41 12.05 -9.20
N ALA A 444 8.53 11.80 -10.51
CA ALA A 444 8.63 12.86 -11.51
C ALA A 444 7.36 13.70 -11.58
N TYR A 445 6.17 13.06 -11.53
CA TYR A 445 4.89 13.77 -11.44
C TYR A 445 4.78 14.60 -10.17
N ALA A 446 5.19 14.07 -9.02
CA ALA A 446 5.18 14.79 -7.75
C ALA A 446 6.04 16.05 -7.82
N PHE A 447 7.28 15.89 -8.26
CA PHE A 447 8.21 17.01 -8.39
C PHE A 447 7.69 18.06 -9.38
N TRP A 448 7.30 17.63 -10.59
CA TRP A 448 6.79 18.53 -11.61
C TRP A 448 5.57 19.29 -11.12
N TYR A 449 4.59 18.59 -10.55
CA TYR A 449 3.33 19.21 -10.16
C TYR A 449 3.47 20.19 -9.00
N MET A 450 4.30 19.85 -8.01
CA MET A 450 4.47 20.68 -6.81
C MET A 450 5.41 21.86 -7.03
N HIS A 451 6.47 21.69 -7.81
CA HIS A 451 7.55 22.67 -7.88
C HIS A 451 7.66 23.40 -9.22
N MET A 452 7.27 22.77 -10.33
CA MET A 452 7.38 23.35 -11.67
C MET A 452 6.03 23.88 -12.20
N ALA A 453 4.94 23.13 -12.03
CA ALA A 453 3.62 23.51 -12.52
C ALA A 453 3.15 24.90 -12.02
N PRO A 454 3.41 25.33 -10.78
CA PRO A 454 3.04 26.67 -10.34
C PRO A 454 3.55 27.79 -11.23
N THR A 455 4.79 27.67 -11.73
CA THR A 455 5.40 28.63 -12.63
C THR A 455 5.04 28.38 -14.09
N LEU A 456 5.12 27.11 -14.53
CA LEU A 456 4.96 26.76 -15.94
C LEU A 456 3.51 26.88 -16.43
N LEU A 457 2.51 26.70 -15.57
CA LEU A 457 1.10 26.81 -15.93
C LEU A 457 0.56 28.25 -15.79
N GLN A 458 1.32 29.17 -15.19
CA GLN A 458 0.87 30.54 -14.97
C GLN A 458 0.62 31.24 -16.30
N GLY A 459 -0.60 31.79 -16.48
CA GLY A 459 -0.99 32.50 -17.70
C GLY A 459 -1.16 31.64 -18.96
N ARG A 460 -1.12 30.28 -18.84
CA ARG A 460 -1.24 29.38 -19.99
C ARG A 460 -2.68 28.91 -20.27
N PHE A 461 -3.56 28.98 -19.30
CA PHE A 461 -4.98 28.66 -19.49
C PHE A 461 -5.74 29.85 -20.11
N LYS A 462 -6.75 29.55 -20.92
CA LYS A 462 -7.66 30.56 -21.46
C LYS A 462 -8.37 31.34 -20.34
N GLU A 463 -8.68 30.69 -19.23
CA GLU A 463 -9.33 31.26 -18.07
C GLU A 463 -8.54 30.99 -16.78
N ALA A 464 -8.30 32.04 -15.99
CA ALA A 464 -7.51 31.95 -14.75
C ALA A 464 -8.10 30.99 -13.68
N ARG A 465 -9.39 30.64 -13.77
CA ARG A 465 -10.02 29.72 -12.84
C ARG A 465 -9.38 28.32 -12.86
N TYR A 466 -8.92 27.84 -14.04
CA TYR A 466 -8.29 26.53 -14.16
C TYR A 466 -6.90 26.51 -13.55
N TYR A 467 -6.14 27.59 -13.72
CA TYR A 467 -4.87 27.74 -13.00
C TYR A 467 -5.08 27.76 -11.48
N LYS A 468 -6.08 28.52 -10.98
CA LYS A 468 -6.41 28.57 -9.55
C LYS A 468 -6.85 27.20 -9.02
N HIS A 469 -7.56 26.41 -9.83
CA HIS A 469 -7.96 25.04 -9.48
C HIS A 469 -6.75 24.12 -9.38
N ALA A 470 -5.80 24.19 -10.32
CA ALA A 470 -4.53 23.45 -10.26
C ALA A 470 -3.73 23.82 -9.00
N MET A 471 -3.59 25.11 -8.70
CA MET A 471 -2.86 25.60 -7.50
C MET A 471 -3.55 25.22 -6.19
N CYS A 472 -4.86 25.06 -6.19
CA CYS A 472 -5.59 24.54 -5.02
C CYS A 472 -5.14 23.10 -4.70
N LEU A 473 -4.98 22.25 -5.72
CA LEU A 473 -4.47 20.88 -5.51
C LEU A 473 -3.01 20.87 -5.04
N VAL A 474 -2.16 21.76 -5.56
CA VAL A 474 -0.78 21.90 -5.05
C VAL A 474 -0.79 22.15 -3.54
N LYS A 475 -1.61 23.11 -3.07
CA LYS A 475 -1.74 23.42 -1.63
C LYS A 475 -2.28 22.25 -0.81
N ILE A 476 -3.24 21.48 -1.35
CA ILE A 476 -3.76 20.27 -0.72
C ILE A 476 -2.62 19.26 -0.56
N ILE A 477 -1.84 19.03 -1.61
CA ILE A 477 -0.71 18.10 -1.61
C ILE A 477 0.34 18.53 -0.58
N GLU A 478 0.77 19.79 -0.62
CA GLU A 478 1.76 20.35 0.33
C GLU A 478 1.33 20.15 1.80
N LYS A 479 0.02 20.30 2.08
CA LYS A 479 -0.51 20.07 3.43
C LYS A 479 -0.48 18.58 3.81
N CYS A 480 -0.81 17.69 2.89
CA CYS A 480 -0.84 16.25 3.13
C CYS A 480 0.54 15.62 3.40
N ILE A 481 1.64 16.23 2.94
CA ILE A 481 3.01 15.71 3.13
C ILE A 481 3.74 16.28 4.33
N GLN A 482 3.10 17.14 5.12
CA GLN A 482 3.70 17.66 6.34
C GLN A 482 3.90 16.57 7.38
N PHE A 483 5.00 16.65 8.14
CA PHE A 483 5.29 15.71 9.22
C PHE A 483 4.41 15.93 10.47
N GLU A 484 3.78 17.09 10.57
CA GLU A 484 2.89 17.46 11.64
C GLU A 484 1.72 18.28 11.06
N ILE A 485 0.50 17.98 11.50
CA ILE A 485 -0.71 18.69 11.09
C ILE A 485 -1.64 18.86 12.30
N THR A 486 -2.19 20.05 12.50
CA THR A 486 -3.18 20.32 13.55
C THR A 486 -4.59 19.90 13.12
N HIS A 487 -5.50 19.69 14.08
CA HIS A 487 -6.90 19.40 13.77
C HIS A 487 -7.58 20.53 13.00
N GLU A 488 -7.28 21.80 13.32
CA GLU A 488 -7.76 22.96 12.57
C GLU A 488 -7.30 22.92 11.10
N GLU A 489 -6.05 22.58 10.87
CA GLU A 489 -5.50 22.41 9.51
C GLU A 489 -6.13 21.24 8.75
N ILE A 490 -6.52 20.16 9.46
CA ILE A 490 -7.26 19.03 8.87
C ILE A 490 -8.64 19.48 8.42
N ASP A 491 -9.36 20.27 9.23
CA ASP A 491 -10.68 20.82 8.87
C ASP A 491 -10.59 21.72 7.63
N ILE A 492 -9.56 22.57 7.57
CA ILE A 492 -9.27 23.41 6.39
C ILE A 492 -8.94 22.54 5.17
N LEU A 493 -8.14 21.50 5.35
CA LEU A 493 -7.77 20.55 4.28
C LEU A 493 -9.01 19.83 3.74
N GLU A 494 -9.88 19.33 4.61
CA GLU A 494 -11.14 18.69 4.23
C GLU A 494 -12.01 19.63 3.42
N TYR A 495 -12.18 20.87 3.88
CA TYR A 495 -12.94 21.91 3.15
C TYR A 495 -12.32 22.17 1.77
N ASN A 496 -10.99 22.31 1.67
CA ASN A 496 -10.31 22.55 0.40
C ASN A 496 -10.49 21.40 -0.59
N ILE A 497 -10.41 20.14 -0.12
CA ILE A 497 -10.67 18.95 -0.94
C ILE A 497 -12.10 18.96 -1.47
N GLN A 498 -13.09 19.23 -0.62
CA GLN A 498 -14.50 19.31 -1.02
C GLN A 498 -14.73 20.37 -2.11
N ILE A 499 -14.16 21.56 -1.94
CA ILE A 499 -14.26 22.66 -2.93
C ILE A 499 -13.53 22.30 -4.23
N TRP A 500 -12.37 21.66 -4.13
CA TRP A 500 -11.59 21.21 -5.29
C TRP A 500 -12.39 20.22 -6.14
N VAL A 501 -12.98 19.19 -5.53
CA VAL A 501 -13.80 18.18 -6.21
C VAL A 501 -15.06 18.80 -6.82
N GLN A 502 -15.76 19.67 -6.09
CA GLN A 502 -16.94 20.38 -6.63
C GLN A 502 -16.64 21.24 -7.86
N LYS A 503 -15.45 21.88 -7.90
CA LYS A 503 -15.02 22.67 -9.06
C LYS A 503 -14.55 21.80 -10.21
N PHE A 504 -13.99 20.61 -9.91
CA PHE A 504 -13.59 19.64 -10.93
C PHE A 504 -14.80 19.07 -11.70
N GLU A 505 -15.92 18.86 -11.04
CA GLU A 505 -17.14 18.32 -11.64
C GLU A 505 -18.04 19.38 -12.34
N LYS A 506 -17.71 20.67 -12.26
CA LYS A 506 -18.39 21.78 -12.95
C LYS A 506 -17.76 22.10 -14.30
#